data_f46381c3cffa572b7044aa2332094a5a
#
_entry.id   f46381c3cffa572b7044aa2332094a5a
#
_cell.length_a   1.000
_cell.length_b   1.000
_cell.length_c   1.000
_cell.angle_alpha   90.00
_cell.angle_beta   90.00
_cell.angle_gamma   90.00
#
_symmetry.space_group_name_H-M   'P 1'
#
loop_
_entity.id
_entity.type
_entity.pdbx_description
1 polymer ?
#
loop_
_entity_poly.entity_id
_entity_poly.type
_entity_poly.pdbx_seq_one_letter_code
_entity_poly.pdbx_strand_id
1 'polypeptide(L)'
;MSSMTRRNFFATLGTAGALALAGCNGSGEPAQTTDDQATDETTDEASYTLVKEGVLTNVAELGFAPFEYIDEDGNTVGFDVDLSNALAEKMGLTCEWLPNQAFDTLVPTIQQGGKADISIAGMTISDERLEQVDFSDPYLNSNQGIVAAAGSDLNSESLNAEGMQVACQTGTTGDEWISENLPNATKVPLADVTAALMGISTGLYNAMVIDLPVAQNMIAESFSDLEVVEEIPTGEQYGIAVSKDNPGLLAAINDALAAIEEDGTMDEIKQKWFGTTEI
;
A
#
# COMPACT_ATOMS: atom_id res chain seq x y z
N MET A 1 28.13 -35.89 -29.51
CA MET A 1 29.32 -35.31 -30.16
C MET A 1 29.31 -33.83 -29.81
N SER A 2 30.11 -33.22 -29.06
CA SER A 2 31.48 -33.21 -28.56
C SER A 2 31.41 -32.13 -27.47
N SER A 3 31.60 -32.33 -26.20
CA SER A 3 32.77 -32.59 -25.36
C SER A 3 33.83 -31.47 -25.38
N MET A 4 34.21 -31.15 -24.16
CA MET A 4 35.48 -30.51 -23.73
C MET A 4 35.46 -29.01 -23.49
N THR A 5 36.09 -28.38 -22.47
CA THR A 5 36.92 -28.95 -21.33
C THR A 5 37.24 -27.78 -20.40
N ARG A 6 37.33 -28.06 -19.13
CA ARG A 6 37.87 -27.27 -18.01
C ARG A 6 39.29 -26.78 -18.28
N ARG A 7 39.68 -25.62 -17.73
CA ARG A 7 41.03 -25.40 -17.25
C ARG A 7 41.10 -24.45 -16.07
N ASN A 8 41.43 -25.01 -14.93
CA ASN A 8 42.01 -24.37 -13.76
C ASN A 8 43.40 -23.82 -14.10
N PHE A 9 43.79 -22.72 -13.45
CA PHE A 9 45.22 -22.47 -13.21
C PHE A 9 45.41 -21.96 -11.78
N PHE A 10 46.27 -22.70 -11.11
CA PHE A 10 46.77 -22.49 -9.75
C PHE A 10 48.08 -21.73 -9.77
N ALA A 11 48.42 -21.22 -8.57
CA ALA A 11 49.77 -21.07 -7.96
C ALA A 11 50.50 -19.75 -8.27
N THR A 12 51.32 -19.13 -7.42
CA THR A 12 52.04 -19.51 -6.19
C THR A 12 52.63 -18.26 -5.54
N LEU A 13 52.64 -18.17 -4.26
CA LEU A 13 53.72 -18.05 -3.25
C LEU A 13 54.98 -17.22 -3.56
N GLY A 14 55.37 -16.40 -2.60
CA GLY A 14 56.71 -15.85 -2.36
C GLY A 14 56.70 -14.87 -1.20
N THR A 15 56.81 -15.26 -0.01
CA THR A 15 57.86 -15.43 1.02
C THR A 15 58.94 -14.33 1.09
N ALA A 16 58.98 -13.69 2.25
CA ALA A 16 60.02 -13.60 3.29
C ALA A 16 61.13 -12.53 3.19
N GLY A 17 61.44 -11.99 4.32
CA GLY A 17 62.69 -11.30 4.67
C GLY A 17 62.44 -10.22 5.71
N ALA A 18 62.63 -10.35 6.81
CA ALA A 18 63.25 -10.57 8.12
C ALA A 18 64.43 -9.62 8.39
N LEU A 19 64.45 -9.14 9.65
CA LEU A 19 65.61 -8.74 10.46
C LEU A 19 66.25 -7.34 10.20
N ALA A 20 66.68 -6.57 11.18
CA ALA A 20 66.83 -6.69 12.62
C ALA A 20 67.34 -5.35 13.21
N LEU A 21 67.10 -5.21 14.48
CA LEU A 21 68.00 -4.75 15.58
C LEU A 21 68.34 -3.28 15.74
N ALA A 22 67.88 -2.76 16.82
CA ALA A 22 68.48 -2.42 18.12
C ALA A 22 68.97 -1.00 18.30
N GLY A 23 68.55 -0.42 19.43
CA GLY A 23 69.23 0.73 20.03
C GLY A 23 68.42 1.51 21.06
N CYS A 24 68.41 1.05 22.26
CA CYS A 24 68.42 1.64 23.60
C CYS A 24 68.07 3.12 23.88
N ASN A 25 67.11 3.21 24.82
CA ASN A 25 67.19 3.98 26.08
C ASN A 25 66.79 5.47 26.08
N GLY A 26 65.73 5.75 26.82
CA GLY A 26 65.34 7.11 27.27
C GLY A 26 63.98 7.06 27.94
N SER A 27 64.00 7.02 29.29
CA SER A 27 62.85 7.09 30.22
C SER A 27 62.00 8.33 29.98
N GLY A 28 60.69 8.11 29.79
CA GLY A 28 59.67 9.14 29.78
C GLY A 28 58.31 8.47 29.92
N GLU A 29 57.58 8.83 30.93
CA GLU A 29 56.22 8.34 31.30
C GLU A 29 55.26 8.36 30.11
N PRO A 30 54.37 7.35 29.94
CA PRO A 30 53.39 7.35 28.84
C PRO A 30 52.19 8.18 29.21
N ALA A 31 51.96 9.25 28.48
CA ALA A 31 50.63 9.85 28.41
C ALA A 31 49.67 8.84 27.73
N GLN A 32 48.62 8.48 28.46
CA GLN A 32 47.48 7.72 27.90
C GLN A 32 46.77 8.58 26.84
N THR A 33 47.00 8.28 25.61
CA THR A 33 46.07 8.66 24.53
C THR A 33 44.94 7.65 24.57
N THR A 34 43.80 8.08 25.05
CA THR A 34 42.51 7.41 24.80
C THR A 34 42.23 7.50 23.32
N ASP A 35 42.41 6.39 22.67
CA ASP A 35 41.93 6.15 21.29
C ASP A 35 40.41 6.03 21.39
N ASP A 36 39.71 7.15 21.18
CA ASP A 36 38.27 7.20 20.98
C ASP A 36 38.03 6.59 19.59
N GLN A 37 37.94 5.26 19.52
CA GLN A 37 37.27 4.61 18.40
C GLN A 37 35.78 4.98 18.50
N ALA A 38 35.43 6.04 17.77
CA ALA A 38 34.06 6.21 17.34
C ALA A 38 33.69 4.94 16.54
N THR A 39 32.95 4.05 17.17
CA THR A 39 32.20 3.02 16.44
C THR A 39 31.20 3.79 15.60
N ASP A 40 31.52 3.93 14.32
CA ASP A 40 30.56 4.27 13.29
C ASP A 40 29.52 3.12 13.31
N GLU A 41 28.42 3.29 14.05
CA GLU A 41 27.23 2.47 13.91
C GLU A 41 26.63 2.82 12.54
N THR A 42 27.21 2.23 11.49
CA THR A 42 26.46 2.07 10.25
C THR A 42 25.25 1.22 10.60
N THR A 43 24.10 1.86 10.84
CA THR A 43 22.80 1.24 10.69
C THR A 43 22.83 0.59 9.30
N ASP A 44 22.71 -0.71 9.25
CA ASP A 44 22.57 -1.48 8.03
C ASP A 44 21.19 -1.09 7.45
N GLU A 45 21.15 0.05 6.73
CA GLU A 45 19.95 0.48 6.01
C GLU A 45 19.66 -0.65 5.01
N ALA A 46 18.54 -1.34 5.23
CA ALA A 46 18.12 -2.42 4.37
C ALA A 46 18.06 -1.89 2.94
N SER A 47 18.99 -2.35 2.10
CA SER A 47 19.05 -1.88 0.72
C SER A 47 17.80 -2.32 -0.03
N TYR A 48 17.13 -1.40 -0.72
CA TYR A 48 15.98 -1.68 -1.59
C TYR A 48 16.23 -1.17 -3.01
N THR A 49 15.43 -1.64 -3.93
CA THR A 49 15.47 -1.20 -5.33
C THR A 49 14.19 -0.44 -5.68
N LEU A 50 14.33 0.58 -6.53
CA LEU A 50 13.21 1.34 -7.08
C LEU A 50 13.16 1.15 -8.60
N VAL A 51 11.95 1.21 -9.16
CA VAL A 51 11.75 1.21 -10.62
C VAL A 51 12.45 2.39 -11.29
N LYS A 52 12.47 3.52 -10.59
CA LYS A 52 13.14 4.74 -11.03
C LYS A 52 13.93 5.33 -9.86
N GLU A 53 15.24 5.50 -10.02
CA GLU A 53 16.11 6.02 -8.97
C GLU A 53 15.59 7.35 -8.41
N GLY A 54 15.46 7.43 -7.07
CA GLY A 54 15.00 8.62 -6.36
C GLY A 54 13.48 8.87 -6.42
N VAL A 55 12.70 7.94 -6.97
CA VAL A 55 11.25 8.10 -7.15
C VAL A 55 10.53 6.88 -6.59
N LEU A 56 9.59 7.11 -5.68
CA LEU A 56 8.62 6.11 -5.25
C LEU A 56 7.45 6.09 -6.24
N THR A 57 7.38 5.05 -7.06
CA THR A 57 6.37 4.93 -8.12
C THR A 57 5.16 4.17 -7.60
N ASN A 58 3.99 4.81 -7.63
CA ASN A 58 2.73 4.24 -7.16
C ASN A 58 1.78 3.88 -8.32
N VAL A 59 1.04 2.78 -8.16
CA VAL A 59 -0.04 2.35 -9.05
C VAL A 59 -1.34 2.20 -8.28
N ALA A 60 -2.43 2.77 -8.80
CA ALA A 60 -3.76 2.70 -8.19
C ALA A 60 -4.88 2.76 -9.24
N GLU A 61 -6.09 2.48 -8.79
CA GLU A 61 -7.33 2.86 -9.46
C GLU A 61 -7.72 4.27 -8.99
N LEU A 62 -7.85 5.23 -9.92
CA LEU A 62 -8.02 6.65 -9.59
C LEU A 62 -9.48 7.11 -9.65
N GLY A 63 -10.33 6.45 -8.88
CA GLY A 63 -11.77 6.71 -8.78
C GLY A 63 -12.35 6.41 -7.40
N PHE A 64 -11.49 6.30 -6.35
CA PHE A 64 -11.84 5.82 -5.02
C PHE A 64 -11.78 6.95 -3.97
N ALA A 65 -12.59 8.01 -4.18
CA ALA A 65 -12.64 9.15 -3.26
C ALA A 65 -13.14 8.73 -1.86
N PRO A 66 -12.54 9.24 -0.75
CA PRO A 66 -11.57 10.34 -0.70
C PRO A 66 -10.09 9.89 -0.72
N PHE A 67 -9.79 8.62 -1.04
CA PHE A 67 -8.44 8.05 -0.93
C PHE A 67 -7.55 8.43 -2.12
N GLU A 68 -7.94 8.08 -3.35
CA GLU A 68 -7.22 8.45 -4.57
C GLU A 68 -8.20 8.63 -5.74
N TYR A 69 -8.18 9.81 -6.32
CA TYR A 69 -9.06 10.13 -7.44
C TYR A 69 -8.51 11.29 -8.26
N ILE A 70 -9.10 11.49 -9.43
CA ILE A 70 -8.81 12.64 -10.29
C ILE A 70 -9.80 13.74 -9.98
N ASP A 71 -9.31 14.92 -9.58
CA ASP A 71 -10.14 16.10 -9.34
C ASP A 71 -10.64 16.76 -10.63
N GLU A 72 -11.46 17.80 -10.51
CA GLU A 72 -12.02 18.55 -11.65
C GLU A 72 -10.95 19.26 -12.51
N ASP A 73 -9.78 19.53 -11.94
CA ASP A 73 -8.63 20.15 -12.62
C ASP A 73 -7.70 19.10 -13.28
N GLY A 74 -7.99 17.81 -13.09
CA GLY A 74 -7.24 16.70 -13.65
C GLY A 74 -6.01 16.29 -12.82
N ASN A 75 -5.94 16.70 -11.55
CA ASN A 75 -4.88 16.29 -10.64
C ASN A 75 -5.26 15.03 -9.90
N THR A 76 -4.26 14.17 -9.62
CA THR A 76 -4.41 13.05 -8.70
C THR A 76 -4.36 13.57 -7.27
N VAL A 77 -5.43 13.38 -6.51
CA VAL A 77 -5.61 13.88 -5.14
C VAL A 77 -6.25 12.83 -4.26
N GLY A 78 -6.15 12.98 -2.94
CA GLY A 78 -6.76 12.08 -1.98
C GLY A 78 -5.89 11.83 -0.75
N PHE A 79 -6.46 11.11 0.20
CA PHE A 79 -5.77 10.71 1.44
C PHE A 79 -4.51 9.90 1.12
N ASP A 80 -4.63 8.87 0.28
CA ASP A 80 -3.52 7.99 -0.11
C ASP A 80 -2.47 8.74 -0.93
N VAL A 81 -2.88 9.79 -1.66
CA VAL A 81 -1.95 10.67 -2.40
C VAL A 81 -1.12 11.50 -1.44
N ASP A 82 -1.75 12.14 -0.45
CA ASP A 82 -1.02 12.90 0.56
C ASP A 82 -0.11 11.98 1.40
N LEU A 83 -0.61 10.80 1.78
CA LEU A 83 0.18 9.81 2.53
C LEU A 83 1.40 9.32 1.74
N SER A 84 1.24 8.97 0.45
CA SER A 84 2.39 8.55 -0.37
C SER A 84 3.40 9.67 -0.61
N ASN A 85 2.96 10.93 -0.69
CA ASN A 85 3.88 12.07 -0.75
C ASN A 85 4.66 12.23 0.55
N ALA A 86 3.99 12.10 1.70
CA ALA A 86 4.65 12.16 3.01
C ALA A 86 5.65 11.00 3.21
N LEU A 87 5.27 9.77 2.78
CA LEU A 87 6.19 8.61 2.78
C LEU A 87 7.44 8.89 1.95
N ALA A 88 7.26 9.34 0.71
CA ALA A 88 8.37 9.66 -0.18
C ALA A 88 9.28 10.73 0.43
N GLU A 89 8.73 11.79 1.05
CA GLU A 89 9.50 12.82 1.73
C GLU A 89 10.34 12.25 2.89
N LYS A 90 9.75 11.40 3.74
CA LYS A 90 10.48 10.73 4.83
C LYS A 90 11.61 9.84 4.34
N MET A 91 11.42 9.21 3.19
CA MET A 91 12.41 8.35 2.54
C MET A 91 13.44 9.13 1.70
N GLY A 92 13.33 10.47 1.60
CA GLY A 92 14.20 11.31 0.75
C GLY A 92 13.94 11.11 -0.76
N LEU A 93 12.75 10.67 -1.13
CA LEU A 93 12.30 10.39 -2.50
C LEU A 93 11.26 11.43 -2.96
N THR A 94 10.93 11.37 -4.26
CA THR A 94 9.72 11.99 -4.80
C THR A 94 8.68 10.92 -5.11
N CYS A 95 7.37 11.24 -5.03
CA CYS A 95 6.32 10.32 -5.40
C CYS A 95 5.87 10.56 -6.85
N GLU A 96 5.66 9.49 -7.62
CA GLU A 96 5.09 9.53 -8.98
C GLU A 96 3.93 8.53 -9.07
N TRP A 97 2.78 9.01 -9.57
CA TRP A 97 1.60 8.18 -9.79
C TRP A 97 1.53 7.74 -11.24
N LEU A 98 1.38 6.44 -11.45
CA LEU A 98 1.17 5.89 -12.79
C LEU A 98 -0.25 6.23 -13.29
N PRO A 99 -0.49 6.16 -14.61
CA PRO A 99 -1.84 6.27 -15.16
C PRO A 99 -2.79 5.25 -14.51
N ASN A 100 -4.07 5.65 -14.38
CA ASN A 100 -5.14 4.84 -13.82
C ASN A 100 -5.13 3.39 -14.31
N GLN A 101 -5.25 2.44 -13.38
CA GLN A 101 -5.35 1.01 -13.67
C GLN A 101 -6.57 0.42 -12.94
N ALA A 102 -7.14 -0.65 -13.50
CA ALA A 102 -8.24 -1.35 -12.84
C ALA A 102 -7.76 -2.01 -11.53
N PHE A 103 -8.57 -1.93 -10.48
CA PHE A 103 -8.21 -2.37 -9.12
C PHE A 103 -7.73 -3.83 -9.07
N ASP A 104 -8.43 -4.75 -9.76
CA ASP A 104 -8.09 -6.17 -9.83
C ASP A 104 -6.72 -6.47 -10.48
N THR A 105 -6.10 -5.48 -11.12
CA THR A 105 -4.77 -5.61 -11.73
C THR A 105 -3.63 -5.11 -10.83
N LEU A 106 -3.93 -4.46 -9.71
CA LEU A 106 -2.92 -3.81 -8.86
C LEU A 106 -1.99 -4.83 -8.19
N VAL A 107 -2.55 -5.82 -7.48
CA VAL A 107 -1.78 -6.89 -6.83
C VAL A 107 -0.92 -7.65 -7.84
N PRO A 108 -1.43 -8.11 -9.00
CA PRO A 108 -0.59 -8.70 -10.04
C PRO A 108 0.51 -7.79 -10.56
N THR A 109 0.27 -6.47 -10.65
CA THR A 109 1.28 -5.50 -11.10
C THR A 109 2.44 -5.40 -10.12
N ILE A 110 2.15 -5.32 -8.82
CA ILE A 110 3.17 -5.29 -7.75
C ILE A 110 3.91 -6.63 -7.67
N GLN A 111 3.19 -7.75 -7.76
CA GLN A 111 3.80 -9.09 -7.75
C GLN A 111 4.80 -9.29 -8.89
N GLN A 112 4.48 -8.82 -10.09
CA GLN A 112 5.37 -8.94 -11.26
C GLN A 112 6.59 -8.04 -11.16
N GLY A 113 6.49 -6.93 -10.41
CA GLY A 113 7.55 -5.93 -10.28
C GLY A 113 7.86 -5.15 -11.57
N GLY A 114 8.77 -4.19 -11.47
CA GLY A 114 9.35 -3.47 -12.61
C GLY A 114 8.46 -2.40 -13.25
N LYS A 115 7.22 -2.22 -12.80
CA LYS A 115 6.32 -1.14 -13.26
C LYS A 115 6.08 -0.10 -12.18
N ALA A 116 5.77 -0.54 -10.97
CA ALA A 116 5.55 0.27 -9.80
C ALA A 116 6.33 -0.32 -8.63
N ASP A 117 6.66 0.53 -7.66
CA ASP A 117 7.30 0.16 -6.41
C ASP A 117 6.27 -0.27 -5.37
N ILE A 118 5.15 0.44 -5.33
CA ILE A 118 4.06 0.25 -4.36
C ILE A 118 2.69 0.35 -5.01
N SER A 119 1.68 -0.18 -4.31
CA SER A 119 0.29 0.19 -4.52
C SER A 119 -0.32 0.62 -3.17
N ILE A 120 -0.69 1.89 -3.09
CA ILE A 120 -1.53 2.46 -2.02
C ILE A 120 -2.83 2.90 -2.67
N ALA A 121 -3.94 2.26 -2.30
CA ALA A 121 -5.19 2.33 -3.07
C ALA A 121 -6.39 1.89 -2.21
N GLY A 122 -6.50 2.34 -0.95
CA GLY A 122 -7.53 1.85 -0.03
C GLY A 122 -7.55 0.32 0.05
N MET A 123 -6.39 -0.32 -0.11
CA MET A 123 -6.32 -1.77 -0.31
C MET A 123 -6.32 -2.53 1.01
N THR A 124 -7.36 -3.32 1.24
CA THR A 124 -7.46 -4.21 2.41
C THR A 124 -6.38 -5.26 2.41
N ILE A 125 -5.71 -5.43 3.54
CA ILE A 125 -4.81 -6.54 3.82
C ILE A 125 -5.65 -7.80 3.96
N SER A 126 -5.50 -8.78 3.05
CA SER A 126 -6.20 -10.07 3.12
C SER A 126 -5.25 -11.24 2.94
N ASP A 127 -5.63 -12.41 3.45
CA ASP A 127 -4.82 -13.63 3.33
C ASP A 127 -4.54 -13.98 1.87
N GLU A 128 -5.54 -13.80 0.97
CA GLU A 128 -5.39 -14.07 -0.46
C GLU A 128 -4.35 -13.15 -1.10
N ARG A 129 -4.38 -11.85 -0.78
CA ARG A 129 -3.41 -10.87 -1.30
C ARG A 129 -2.02 -11.08 -0.71
N LEU A 130 -1.94 -11.48 0.58
CA LEU A 130 -0.69 -11.83 1.24
C LEU A 130 0.01 -13.07 0.63
N GLU A 131 -0.68 -13.92 -0.11
CA GLU A 131 -0.02 -14.98 -0.88
C GLU A 131 0.83 -14.41 -2.04
N GLN A 132 0.46 -13.25 -2.58
CA GLN A 132 1.01 -12.67 -3.80
C GLN A 132 1.99 -11.53 -3.54
N VAL A 133 1.68 -10.66 -2.58
CA VAL A 133 2.47 -9.47 -2.21
C VAL A 133 2.65 -9.42 -0.70
N ASP A 134 3.55 -8.56 -0.23
CA ASP A 134 3.61 -8.17 1.17
C ASP A 134 2.90 -6.83 1.37
N PHE A 135 2.46 -6.56 2.59
CA PHE A 135 1.82 -5.30 2.97
C PHE A 135 2.61 -4.60 4.06
N SER A 136 2.56 -3.28 4.05
CA SER A 136 3.03 -2.46 5.18
C SER A 136 2.23 -2.76 6.45
N ASP A 137 2.68 -2.19 7.56
CA ASP A 137 1.81 -2.01 8.72
C ASP A 137 0.54 -1.27 8.29
N PRO A 138 -0.62 -1.60 8.92
CA PRO A 138 -1.88 -0.98 8.53
C PRO A 138 -1.88 0.53 8.83
N TYR A 139 -2.40 1.34 7.91
CA TYR A 139 -2.47 2.79 8.06
C TYR A 139 -3.88 3.33 8.35
N LEU A 140 -4.93 2.50 8.11
CA LEU A 140 -6.32 2.88 8.35
C LEU A 140 -7.20 1.64 8.57
N ASN A 141 -8.22 1.76 9.45
CA ASN A 141 -9.24 0.73 9.60
C ASN A 141 -10.43 1.01 8.67
N SER A 142 -11.08 -0.06 8.20
CA SER A 142 -12.29 0.03 7.40
C SER A 142 -13.29 -1.04 7.79
N ASN A 143 -14.55 -0.77 7.44
CA ASN A 143 -15.63 -1.74 7.40
C ASN A 143 -16.22 -1.71 5.99
N GLN A 144 -17.08 -2.69 5.68
CA GLN A 144 -17.90 -2.64 4.48
C GLN A 144 -19.24 -1.95 4.78
N GLY A 145 -19.87 -1.40 3.73
CA GLY A 145 -21.21 -0.83 3.80
C GLY A 145 -22.08 -1.34 2.65
N ILE A 146 -23.36 -1.51 2.92
CA ILE A 146 -24.37 -1.72 1.87
C ILE A 146 -24.98 -0.37 1.54
N VAL A 147 -24.81 0.07 0.30
CA VAL A 147 -25.40 1.32 -0.25
C VAL A 147 -26.61 0.96 -1.07
N ALA A 148 -27.73 1.64 -0.84
CA ALA A 148 -28.96 1.53 -1.62
C ALA A 148 -29.64 2.90 -1.77
N ALA A 149 -30.78 2.96 -2.46
CA ALA A 149 -31.57 4.18 -2.59
C ALA A 149 -32.04 4.67 -1.21
N ALA A 150 -31.98 5.97 -0.96
CA ALA A 150 -32.34 6.58 0.30
C ALA A 150 -33.80 6.28 0.69
N GLY A 151 -34.02 5.91 1.97
CA GLY A 151 -35.31 5.47 2.49
C GLY A 151 -35.68 4.04 2.11
N SER A 152 -34.73 3.25 1.63
CA SER A 152 -34.91 1.83 1.33
C SER A 152 -34.87 1.00 2.63
N ASP A 153 -35.72 -0.03 2.72
CA ASP A 153 -35.69 -1.03 3.80
C ASP A 153 -34.77 -2.22 3.49
N LEU A 154 -33.87 -2.09 2.49
CA LEU A 154 -32.95 -3.14 2.08
C LEU A 154 -31.86 -3.35 3.14
N ASN A 155 -31.46 -4.60 3.30
CA ASN A 155 -30.38 -5.05 4.14
C ASN A 155 -29.80 -6.37 3.59
N SER A 156 -28.77 -6.90 4.20
CA SER A 156 -28.11 -8.14 3.78
C SER A 156 -29.09 -9.33 3.69
N GLU A 157 -30.04 -9.47 4.63
CA GLU A 157 -31.03 -10.55 4.61
C GLU A 157 -31.97 -10.42 3.39
N SER A 158 -32.53 -9.24 3.15
CA SER A 158 -33.47 -8.99 2.05
C SER A 158 -32.81 -9.01 0.68
N LEU A 159 -31.51 -8.62 0.60
CA LEU A 159 -30.73 -8.66 -0.64
C LEU A 159 -30.33 -10.09 -1.04
N ASN A 160 -30.30 -11.05 -0.11
CA ASN A 160 -29.97 -12.44 -0.41
C ASN A 160 -31.17 -13.20 -1.01
N ALA A 161 -31.73 -12.69 -2.09
CA ALA A 161 -32.90 -13.25 -2.75
C ALA A 161 -32.78 -13.24 -4.28
N GLU A 162 -33.48 -14.17 -4.94
CA GLU A 162 -33.54 -14.23 -6.40
C GLU A 162 -34.13 -12.92 -6.97
N GLY A 163 -33.47 -12.37 -7.99
CA GLY A 163 -33.85 -11.13 -8.66
C GLY A 163 -33.21 -9.87 -8.07
N MET A 164 -32.57 -9.95 -6.90
CA MET A 164 -31.76 -8.87 -6.37
C MET A 164 -30.45 -8.77 -7.13
N GLN A 165 -30.08 -7.57 -7.56
CA GLN A 165 -28.83 -7.25 -8.25
C GLN A 165 -27.96 -6.41 -7.31
N VAL A 166 -26.85 -6.96 -6.88
CA VAL A 166 -25.93 -6.30 -5.94
C VAL A 166 -24.61 -6.03 -6.65
N ALA A 167 -24.28 -4.74 -6.81
CA ALA A 167 -23.05 -4.28 -7.44
C ALA A 167 -21.88 -4.35 -6.47
N CYS A 168 -20.69 -4.48 -7.04
CA CYS A 168 -19.40 -4.35 -6.34
C CYS A 168 -18.33 -3.90 -7.33
N GLN A 169 -17.21 -3.42 -6.83
CA GLN A 169 -16.02 -3.27 -7.66
C GLN A 169 -15.31 -4.63 -7.77
N THR A 170 -14.89 -4.98 -8.97
CA THR A 170 -14.24 -6.27 -9.26
C THR A 170 -12.93 -6.44 -8.47
N GLY A 171 -12.78 -7.59 -7.79
CA GLY A 171 -11.55 -7.96 -7.07
C GLY A 171 -11.39 -7.26 -5.70
N THR A 172 -12.46 -6.65 -5.17
CA THR A 172 -12.48 -6.08 -3.82
C THR A 172 -12.97 -7.10 -2.79
N THR A 173 -12.76 -6.79 -1.51
CA THR A 173 -13.34 -7.57 -0.40
C THR A 173 -14.86 -7.48 -0.37
N GLY A 174 -15.45 -6.38 -0.87
CA GLY A 174 -16.89 -6.28 -1.11
C GLY A 174 -17.41 -7.27 -2.16
N ASP A 175 -16.65 -7.52 -3.25
CA ASP A 175 -16.95 -8.56 -4.25
C ASP A 175 -16.93 -9.96 -3.64
N GLU A 176 -15.93 -10.25 -2.81
CA GLU A 176 -15.82 -11.52 -2.07
C GLU A 176 -16.97 -11.67 -1.08
N TRP A 177 -17.25 -10.61 -0.30
CA TRP A 177 -18.32 -10.62 0.70
C TRP A 177 -19.68 -10.95 0.09
N ILE A 178 -20.04 -10.36 -1.07
CA ILE A 178 -21.29 -10.69 -1.78
C ILE A 178 -21.31 -12.16 -2.17
N SER A 179 -20.21 -12.70 -2.68
CA SER A 179 -20.13 -14.11 -3.09
C SER A 179 -20.39 -15.09 -1.95
N GLU A 180 -19.92 -14.74 -0.76
CA GLU A 180 -20.02 -15.56 0.44
C GLU A 180 -21.36 -15.42 1.16
N ASN A 181 -21.87 -14.18 1.25
CA ASN A 181 -22.99 -13.85 2.12
C ASN A 181 -24.32 -13.69 1.38
N LEU A 182 -24.29 -13.39 0.06
CA LEU A 182 -25.50 -13.20 -0.77
C LEU A 182 -25.60 -14.21 -1.92
N PRO A 183 -25.50 -15.54 -1.67
CA PRO A 183 -25.44 -16.54 -2.74
C PRO A 183 -26.69 -16.63 -3.60
N ASN A 184 -27.84 -16.09 -3.16
CA ASN A 184 -29.10 -16.08 -3.92
C ASN A 184 -29.29 -14.79 -4.74
N ALA A 185 -28.49 -13.75 -4.50
CA ALA A 185 -28.49 -12.52 -5.29
C ALA A 185 -27.71 -12.70 -6.61
N THR A 186 -27.97 -11.82 -7.54
CA THR A 186 -27.14 -11.68 -8.74
C THR A 186 -26.03 -10.66 -8.44
N LYS A 187 -24.80 -11.13 -8.29
CA LYS A 187 -23.63 -10.25 -8.15
C LYS A 187 -23.32 -9.56 -9.48
N VAL A 188 -23.09 -8.25 -9.45
CA VAL A 188 -22.77 -7.42 -10.60
C VAL A 188 -21.41 -6.74 -10.40
N PRO A 189 -20.30 -7.40 -10.78
CA PRO A 189 -18.98 -6.81 -10.68
C PRO A 189 -18.76 -5.75 -11.76
N LEU A 190 -18.23 -4.59 -11.36
CA LEU A 190 -17.95 -3.44 -12.22
C LEU A 190 -16.51 -2.99 -11.99
N ALA A 191 -15.90 -2.36 -12.98
CA ALA A 191 -14.55 -1.81 -12.83
C ALA A 191 -14.56 -0.46 -12.10
N ASP A 192 -15.69 0.27 -12.13
CA ASP A 192 -15.81 1.66 -11.69
C ASP A 192 -16.89 1.81 -10.63
N VAL A 193 -16.51 2.37 -9.48
CA VAL A 193 -17.40 2.59 -8.31
C VAL A 193 -18.48 3.60 -8.64
N THR A 194 -18.14 4.69 -9.32
CA THR A 194 -19.08 5.74 -9.70
C THR A 194 -20.18 5.18 -10.61
N ALA A 195 -19.82 4.32 -11.56
CA ALA A 195 -20.78 3.65 -12.43
C ALA A 195 -21.73 2.72 -11.65
N ALA A 196 -21.24 2.03 -10.62
CA ALA A 196 -22.05 1.22 -9.74
C ALA A 196 -23.08 2.04 -8.97
N LEU A 197 -22.65 3.15 -8.33
CA LEU A 197 -23.52 4.06 -7.59
C LEU A 197 -24.56 4.74 -8.51
N MET A 198 -24.16 5.17 -9.71
CA MET A 198 -25.10 5.67 -10.73
C MET A 198 -26.13 4.63 -11.12
N GLY A 199 -25.73 3.36 -11.18
CA GLY A 199 -26.64 2.24 -11.45
C GLY A 199 -27.72 2.08 -10.38
N ILE A 200 -27.38 2.32 -9.09
CA ILE A 200 -28.35 2.32 -7.98
C ILE A 200 -29.27 3.53 -8.09
N SER A 201 -28.72 4.75 -8.26
CA SER A 201 -29.50 6.00 -8.42
C SER A 201 -30.54 5.91 -9.54
N THR A 202 -30.22 5.16 -10.61
CA THR A 202 -31.12 4.98 -11.76
C THR A 202 -32.03 3.75 -11.64
N GLY A 203 -31.91 2.96 -10.56
CA GLY A 203 -32.70 1.74 -10.33
C GLY A 203 -32.28 0.55 -11.19
N LEU A 204 -31.07 0.57 -11.75
CA LEU A 204 -30.52 -0.56 -12.52
C LEU A 204 -30.06 -1.68 -11.57
N TYR A 205 -29.50 -1.33 -10.41
CA TYR A 205 -29.07 -2.24 -9.34
C TYR A 205 -29.83 -1.92 -8.06
N ASN A 206 -29.99 -2.92 -7.19
CA ASN A 206 -30.70 -2.75 -5.93
C ASN A 206 -29.80 -2.16 -4.83
N ALA A 207 -28.53 -2.57 -4.81
CA ALA A 207 -27.54 -2.14 -3.82
C ALA A 207 -26.11 -2.31 -4.34
N MET A 208 -25.14 -1.79 -3.59
CA MET A 208 -23.70 -2.02 -3.74
C MET A 208 -23.09 -2.35 -2.40
N VAL A 209 -22.14 -3.28 -2.37
CA VAL A 209 -21.23 -3.46 -1.23
C VAL A 209 -19.92 -2.77 -1.55
N ILE A 210 -19.48 -1.91 -0.63
CA ILE A 210 -18.31 -1.04 -0.81
C ILE A 210 -17.77 -0.63 0.57
N ASP A 211 -16.52 -0.24 0.62
CA ASP A 211 -15.88 0.26 1.83
C ASP A 211 -16.62 1.45 2.41
N LEU A 212 -16.90 1.39 3.71
CA LEU A 212 -17.74 2.35 4.40
C LEU A 212 -17.26 3.81 4.28
N PRO A 213 -15.97 4.14 4.43
CA PRO A 213 -15.49 5.51 4.28
C PRO A 213 -15.72 6.07 2.87
N VAL A 214 -15.58 5.23 1.84
CA VAL A 214 -15.82 5.61 0.43
C VAL A 214 -17.30 5.84 0.20
N ALA A 215 -18.16 4.92 0.67
CA ALA A 215 -19.61 5.07 0.58
C ALA A 215 -20.07 6.39 1.20
N GLN A 216 -19.63 6.67 2.43
CA GLN A 216 -19.99 7.89 3.15
C GLN A 216 -19.56 9.17 2.43
N ASN A 217 -18.31 9.20 1.93
CA ASN A 217 -17.82 10.35 1.19
C ASN A 217 -18.58 10.55 -0.13
N MET A 218 -18.70 9.51 -0.96
CA MET A 218 -19.34 9.65 -2.27
C MET A 218 -20.83 10.00 -2.18
N ILE A 219 -21.54 9.46 -1.17
CA ILE A 219 -22.93 9.84 -0.89
C ILE A 219 -23.01 11.31 -0.50
N ALA A 220 -22.16 11.77 0.40
CA ALA A 220 -22.18 13.17 0.85
C ALA A 220 -21.88 14.16 -0.28
N GLU A 221 -20.96 13.84 -1.16
CA GLU A 221 -20.49 14.75 -2.22
C GLU A 221 -21.34 14.68 -3.50
N SER A 222 -21.80 13.48 -3.91
CA SER A 222 -22.31 13.29 -5.27
C SER A 222 -23.60 12.46 -5.39
N PHE A 223 -23.97 11.67 -4.39
CA PHE A 223 -25.07 10.71 -4.46
C PHE A 223 -26.07 10.87 -3.31
N SER A 224 -26.59 12.09 -3.10
CA SER A 224 -27.50 12.40 -1.99
C SER A 224 -28.85 11.66 -2.04
N ASP A 225 -29.17 10.97 -3.11
CA ASP A 225 -30.31 10.09 -3.28
C ASP A 225 -30.03 8.63 -2.83
N LEU A 226 -28.81 8.34 -2.40
CA LEU A 226 -28.38 7.08 -1.83
C LEU A 226 -28.10 7.20 -0.34
N GLU A 227 -28.09 6.07 0.36
CA GLU A 227 -27.67 5.97 1.75
C GLU A 227 -26.97 4.65 2.05
N VAL A 228 -26.15 4.62 3.09
CA VAL A 228 -25.66 3.38 3.69
C VAL A 228 -26.81 2.79 4.51
N VAL A 229 -27.43 1.72 4.01
CA VAL A 229 -28.56 1.04 4.66
C VAL A 229 -28.13 0.03 5.70
N GLU A 230 -26.92 -0.47 5.61
CA GLU A 230 -26.32 -1.39 6.59
C GLU A 230 -24.81 -1.21 6.62
N GLU A 231 -24.23 -1.14 7.82
CA GLU A 231 -22.79 -1.23 8.05
C GLU A 231 -22.43 -2.67 8.39
N ILE A 232 -21.40 -3.20 7.72
CA ILE A 232 -20.91 -4.55 7.92
C ILE A 232 -19.57 -4.47 8.64
N PRO A 233 -19.50 -4.83 9.94
CA PRO A 233 -18.29 -4.72 10.74
C PRO A 233 -17.30 -5.84 10.37
N THR A 234 -16.60 -5.68 9.26
CA THR A 234 -15.59 -6.63 8.77
C THR A 234 -14.28 -6.52 9.53
N GLY A 235 -13.97 -5.34 10.09
CA GLY A 235 -12.70 -5.06 10.78
C GLY A 235 -11.51 -5.09 9.84
N GLU A 236 -11.70 -4.69 8.60
CA GLU A 236 -10.66 -4.61 7.59
C GLU A 236 -9.64 -3.52 7.91
N GLN A 237 -8.42 -3.70 7.41
CA GLN A 237 -7.34 -2.75 7.55
C GLN A 237 -6.69 -2.51 6.19
N TYR A 238 -6.44 -1.25 5.86
CA TYR A 238 -5.71 -0.88 4.66
C TYR A 238 -4.21 -0.92 4.89
N GLY A 239 -3.49 -1.42 3.89
CA GLY A 239 -2.03 -1.45 3.85
C GLY A 239 -1.50 -1.11 2.46
N ILE A 240 -0.21 -0.82 2.41
CA ILE A 240 0.52 -0.52 1.19
C ILE A 240 1.10 -1.81 0.65
N ALA A 241 0.71 -2.22 -0.55
CA ALA A 241 1.23 -3.43 -1.18
C ALA A 241 2.63 -3.20 -1.76
N VAL A 242 3.54 -4.13 -1.47
CA VAL A 242 4.94 -4.14 -1.90
C VAL A 242 5.29 -5.52 -2.43
N SER A 243 6.19 -5.60 -3.41
CA SER A 243 6.65 -6.89 -3.93
C SER A 243 7.41 -7.68 -2.85
N LYS A 244 7.12 -8.98 -2.75
CA LYS A 244 7.87 -9.92 -1.88
C LYS A 244 9.36 -9.99 -2.20
N ASP A 245 9.74 -9.61 -3.41
CA ASP A 245 11.14 -9.56 -3.84
C ASP A 245 11.89 -8.31 -3.34
N ASN A 246 11.18 -7.38 -2.65
CA ASN A 246 11.74 -6.11 -2.17
C ASN A 246 11.47 -5.85 -0.67
N PRO A 247 11.88 -6.76 0.23
CA PRO A 247 11.62 -6.64 1.66
C PRO A 247 12.29 -5.41 2.29
N GLY A 248 13.37 -4.91 1.70
CA GLY A 248 14.02 -3.67 2.14
C GLY A 248 13.14 -2.44 1.92
N LEU A 249 12.37 -2.39 0.81
CA LEU A 249 11.42 -1.32 0.57
C LEU A 249 10.26 -1.37 1.57
N LEU A 250 9.76 -2.56 1.88
CA LEU A 250 8.73 -2.75 2.90
C LEU A 250 9.19 -2.22 4.27
N ALA A 251 10.41 -2.55 4.68
CA ALA A 251 10.98 -2.04 5.93
C ALA A 251 11.08 -0.50 5.93
N ALA A 252 11.59 0.09 4.84
CA ALA A 252 11.69 1.54 4.71
C ALA A 252 10.33 2.26 4.71
N ILE A 253 9.29 1.64 4.13
CA ILE A 253 7.91 2.16 4.17
C ILE A 253 7.36 2.12 5.60
N ASN A 254 7.55 1.03 6.35
CA ASN A 254 7.09 0.92 7.73
C ASN A 254 7.81 1.93 8.65
N ASP A 255 9.12 2.12 8.47
CA ASP A 255 9.87 3.14 9.20
C ASP A 255 9.36 4.56 8.89
N ALA A 256 9.02 4.82 7.62
CA ALA A 256 8.44 6.10 7.21
C ALA A 256 7.02 6.30 7.75
N LEU A 257 6.16 5.25 7.76
CA LEU A 257 4.83 5.29 8.37
C LEU A 257 4.92 5.62 9.86
N ALA A 258 5.81 4.95 10.60
CA ALA A 258 6.02 5.21 12.02
C ALA A 258 6.48 6.66 12.26
N ALA A 259 7.37 7.21 11.42
CA ALA A 259 7.82 8.59 11.52
C ALA A 259 6.71 9.62 11.21
N ILE A 260 5.80 9.31 10.27
CA ILE A 260 4.62 10.12 9.93
C ILE A 260 3.60 10.13 11.08
N GLU A 261 3.44 9.01 11.77
CA GLU A 261 2.59 8.92 12.96
C GLU A 261 3.20 9.67 14.15
N GLU A 262 4.51 9.50 14.41
CA GLU A 262 5.19 10.12 15.54
C GLU A 262 5.20 11.65 15.46
N ASP A 263 5.36 12.23 14.28
CA ASP A 263 5.43 13.69 14.12
C ASP A 263 4.08 14.37 13.89
N GLY A 264 2.99 13.61 13.84
CA GLY A 264 1.61 14.10 13.69
C GLY A 264 1.17 14.37 12.25
N THR A 265 2.00 14.09 11.25
CA THR A 265 1.64 14.25 9.83
C THR A 265 0.42 13.39 9.46
N MET A 266 0.31 12.16 10.02
CA MET A 266 -0.84 11.30 9.80
C MET A 266 -2.13 11.95 10.30
N ASP A 267 -2.12 12.57 11.47
CA ASP A 267 -3.28 13.26 12.04
C ASP A 267 -3.69 14.47 11.19
N GLU A 268 -2.72 15.20 10.63
CA GLU A 268 -3.00 16.32 9.71
C GLU A 268 -3.68 15.83 8.42
N ILE A 269 -3.21 14.71 7.85
CA ILE A 269 -3.79 14.11 6.64
C ILE A 269 -5.21 13.60 6.95
N LYS A 270 -5.42 12.87 8.06
CA LYS A 270 -6.74 12.42 8.51
C LYS A 270 -7.69 13.58 8.73
N GLN A 271 -7.25 14.62 9.43
CA GLN A 271 -8.07 15.82 9.67
C GLN A 271 -8.46 16.54 8.37
N LYS A 272 -7.57 16.58 7.39
CA LYS A 272 -7.82 17.18 6.07
C LYS A 272 -8.93 16.46 5.31
N TRP A 273 -8.87 15.12 5.27
CA TRP A 273 -9.72 14.31 4.38
C TRP A 273 -11.00 13.81 5.05
N PHE A 274 -10.98 13.59 6.36
CA PHE A 274 -12.12 13.02 7.10
C PHE A 274 -12.70 13.98 8.14
N GLY A 275 -12.04 15.11 8.42
CA GLY A 275 -12.47 16.06 9.45
C GLY A 275 -12.30 15.54 10.89
N THR A 276 -11.63 14.40 11.06
CA THR A 276 -11.35 13.75 12.34
C THR A 276 -10.03 12.97 12.25
N THR A 277 -9.41 12.71 13.38
CA THR A 277 -8.24 11.83 13.49
C THR A 277 -8.61 10.41 13.93
N GLU A 278 -9.86 10.22 14.38
CA GLU A 278 -10.39 8.93 14.85
C GLU A 278 -11.18 8.24 13.72
N ILE A 279 -10.50 7.42 12.91
CA ILE A 279 -11.08 6.57 11.86
C ILE A 279 -10.39 5.20 11.84
#